data_806711388d13e6dc4d0068a57e6d72b1
#
_entry.id   806711388d13e6dc4d0068a57e6d72b1
#
_cell.length_a   1.000
_cell.length_b   1.000
_cell.length_c   1.000
_cell.angle_alpha   90.00
_cell.angle_beta   90.00
_cell.angle_gamma   90.00
#
_symmetry.space_group_name_H-M   'P 1'
#
loop_
_entity.id
_entity.type
_entity.pdbx_description
1 polymer ?
#
loop_
_entity_poly.entity_id
_entity_poly.type
_entity_poly.pdbx_seq_one_letter_code
_entity_poly.pdbx_strand_id
1 'polypeptide(L)'
;IAKVFDAGETEDGRPFFVMELVGGVPLSEYCESRQLSKEARLDLFIEVCYAVQHAHQKGIIHRDLKPTNILVSEEETGGTPSPKIIDFGIAKAASGGQKLTDRTLFTGFLQIVGTPAYMSPEQAEISGMDIDTRTDIYALGVILYELLTGTLPFDAERFKSTALAEIEKILWEEDPPIPSKRLAGLAENRITEVSEARKTTPRKLVSEVAGELDWIVMKALEKERGRRYASATAFAEDVRCHLDNQPVAASPPSRLYHMRKFVRRHRLGIGVAAALIAMMTAGTGISIWQAVRANEAREDADAAREIAERERGAADEARTNAERESAAAKQNLRINDRMLS
;
A
#
# COMPACT_ATOMS: atom_id res chain seq x y z
N ILE A 1 17.17 -8.64 19.71
CA ILE A 1 17.80 -9.97 19.78
C ILE A 1 18.34 -10.16 21.17
N ALA A 2 18.05 -11.32 21.80
CA ALA A 2 18.64 -11.69 23.10
C ALA A 2 20.16 -11.88 22.97
N LYS A 3 20.90 -11.40 23.96
CA LYS A 3 22.37 -11.56 23.99
C LYS A 3 22.73 -12.98 24.42
N VAL A 4 23.61 -13.61 23.69
CA VAL A 4 24.28 -14.86 24.12
C VAL A 4 25.55 -14.48 24.89
N PHE A 5 25.67 -14.96 26.11
CA PHE A 5 26.81 -14.67 27.00
C PHE A 5 27.87 -15.75 26.92
N ASP A 6 27.45 -17.03 26.79
CA ASP A 6 28.36 -18.15 26.79
C ASP A 6 27.74 -19.36 26.06
N ALA A 7 28.54 -20.31 25.67
CA ALA A 7 28.13 -21.57 25.07
C ALA A 7 29.11 -22.69 25.52
N GLY A 8 28.59 -23.90 25.75
CA GLY A 8 29.38 -25.02 26.16
C GLY A 8 28.71 -26.36 25.94
N GLU A 9 29.31 -27.42 26.40
CA GLU A 9 28.72 -28.75 26.44
C GLU A 9 28.67 -29.24 27.89
N THR A 10 27.58 -29.94 28.22
CA THR A 10 27.50 -30.67 29.50
C THR A 10 28.40 -31.89 29.50
N GLU A 11 28.60 -32.51 30.66
CA GLU A 11 29.38 -33.75 30.79
C GLU A 11 28.85 -34.89 29.91
N ASP A 12 27.56 -34.87 29.61
CA ASP A 12 26.87 -35.83 28.74
C ASP A 12 26.99 -35.47 27.22
N GLY A 13 27.79 -34.44 26.87
CA GLY A 13 27.98 -34.00 25.48
C GLY A 13 26.79 -33.22 24.88
N ARG A 14 25.90 -32.66 25.72
CA ARG A 14 24.78 -31.83 25.25
C ARG A 14 25.20 -30.38 25.16
N PRO A 15 24.99 -29.71 24.01
CA PRO A 15 25.28 -28.28 23.91
C PRO A 15 24.32 -27.47 24.77
N PHE A 16 24.81 -26.43 25.44
CA PHE A 16 24.02 -25.44 26.14
C PHE A 16 24.47 -24.03 25.79
N PHE A 17 23.57 -23.09 25.98
CA PHE A 17 23.83 -21.66 25.78
C PHE A 17 23.37 -20.89 27.02
N VAL A 18 24.16 -19.92 27.43
CA VAL A 18 23.79 -18.94 28.46
C VAL A 18 23.39 -17.67 27.76
N MET A 19 22.14 -17.25 27.92
CA MET A 19 21.64 -16.07 27.24
C MET A 19 20.90 -15.12 28.17
N GLU A 20 20.71 -13.91 27.73
CA GLU A 20 19.87 -12.90 28.38
C GLU A 20 18.48 -13.47 28.68
N LEU A 21 18.05 -13.34 29.93
CA LEU A 21 16.67 -13.62 30.28
C LEU A 21 15.77 -12.48 29.77
N VAL A 22 15.01 -12.75 28.73
CA VAL A 22 14.09 -11.78 28.14
C VAL A 22 12.73 -11.92 28.84
N GLY A 23 12.34 -10.89 29.60
CA GLY A 23 10.97 -10.75 30.09
C GLY A 23 10.04 -10.32 28.95
N GLY A 24 8.83 -10.86 28.92
CA GLY A 24 7.82 -10.52 27.89
C GLY A 24 6.90 -11.67 27.58
N VAL A 25 5.96 -11.42 26.66
CA VAL A 25 5.00 -12.43 26.18
C VAL A 25 5.20 -12.68 24.69
N PRO A 26 4.85 -13.87 24.17
CA PRO A 26 4.94 -14.17 22.75
C PRO A 26 4.19 -13.15 21.90
N LEU A 27 4.73 -12.86 20.70
CA LEU A 27 4.23 -11.81 19.79
C LEU A 27 2.72 -11.94 19.50
N SER A 28 2.24 -13.14 19.14
CA SER A 28 0.82 -13.34 18.85
C SER A 28 -0.04 -13.12 20.09
N GLU A 29 0.38 -13.62 21.25
CA GLU A 29 -0.31 -13.46 22.53
C GLU A 29 -0.35 -11.98 22.96
N TYR A 30 0.76 -11.26 22.80
CA TYR A 30 0.83 -9.83 23.06
C TYR A 30 -0.18 -9.06 22.20
N CYS A 31 -0.21 -9.34 20.90
CA CYS A 31 -1.12 -8.69 19.96
C CYS A 31 -2.60 -8.98 20.27
N GLU A 32 -2.93 -10.19 20.68
CA GLU A 32 -4.30 -10.57 21.03
C GLU A 32 -4.72 -10.00 22.41
N SER A 33 -3.89 -10.16 23.45
CA SER A 33 -4.22 -9.68 24.82
C SER A 33 -4.35 -8.15 24.89
N ARG A 34 -3.57 -7.41 24.11
CA ARG A 34 -3.64 -5.95 24.00
C ARG A 34 -4.65 -5.47 22.95
N GLN A 35 -5.27 -6.39 22.22
CA GLN A 35 -6.18 -6.07 21.12
C GLN A 35 -5.58 -5.02 20.17
N LEU A 36 -4.37 -5.27 19.68
CA LEU A 36 -3.69 -4.32 18.83
C LEU A 36 -4.38 -4.19 17.47
N SER A 37 -4.51 -2.96 17.00
CA SER A 37 -5.00 -2.69 15.65
C SER A 37 -4.09 -3.32 14.59
N LYS A 38 -4.59 -3.44 13.37
CA LYS A 38 -3.80 -3.93 12.24
C LYS A 38 -2.50 -3.13 12.08
N GLU A 39 -2.56 -1.82 12.14
CA GLU A 39 -1.41 -0.94 12.00
C GLU A 39 -0.36 -1.21 13.07
N ALA A 40 -0.76 -1.30 14.34
CA ALA A 40 0.15 -1.57 15.45
C ALA A 40 0.81 -2.97 15.33
N ARG A 41 0.09 -3.98 14.82
CA ARG A 41 0.66 -5.31 14.53
C ARG A 41 1.69 -5.24 13.40
N LEU A 42 1.44 -4.45 12.35
CA LEU A 42 2.36 -4.25 11.25
C LEU A 42 3.62 -3.49 11.69
N ASP A 43 3.49 -2.49 12.56
CA ASP A 43 4.65 -1.78 13.12
C ASP A 43 5.55 -2.71 13.94
N LEU A 44 4.98 -3.54 14.82
CA LEU A 44 5.74 -4.56 15.56
C LEU A 44 6.41 -5.57 14.61
N PHE A 45 5.71 -6.00 13.58
CA PHE A 45 6.27 -6.90 12.58
C PHE A 45 7.47 -6.30 11.84
N ILE A 46 7.42 -5.02 11.52
CA ILE A 46 8.54 -4.28 10.91
C ILE A 46 9.78 -4.34 11.82
N GLU A 47 9.61 -4.10 13.12
CA GLU A 47 10.70 -4.18 14.09
C GLU A 47 11.28 -5.60 14.18
N VAL A 48 10.43 -6.63 14.11
CA VAL A 48 10.89 -8.03 14.04
C VAL A 48 11.73 -8.26 12.77
N CYS A 49 11.29 -7.77 11.62
CA CYS A 49 12.05 -7.87 10.38
C CYS A 49 13.44 -7.21 10.49
N TYR A 50 13.55 -6.05 11.10
CA TYR A 50 14.84 -5.38 11.31
C TYR A 50 15.73 -6.17 12.25
N ALA A 51 15.19 -6.77 13.29
CA ALA A 51 15.96 -7.64 14.17
C ALA A 51 16.49 -8.89 13.44
N VAL A 52 15.65 -9.54 12.61
CA VAL A 52 16.08 -10.67 11.77
C VAL A 52 17.15 -10.23 10.78
N GLN A 53 16.98 -9.09 10.11
CA GLN A 53 17.96 -8.56 9.17
C GLN A 53 19.31 -8.30 9.83
N HIS A 54 19.32 -7.81 11.06
CA HIS A 54 20.56 -7.60 11.82
C HIS A 54 21.32 -8.92 12.05
N ALA A 55 20.61 -10.02 12.32
CA ALA A 55 21.22 -11.35 12.42
C ALA A 55 21.78 -11.82 11.06
N HIS A 56 21.02 -11.64 9.99
CA HIS A 56 21.40 -12.01 8.63
C HIS A 56 22.68 -11.29 8.18
N GLN A 57 22.86 -10.01 8.52
CA GLN A 57 24.08 -9.24 8.24
C GLN A 57 25.33 -9.81 8.95
N LYS A 58 25.13 -10.56 10.03
CA LYS A 58 26.20 -11.28 10.75
C LYS A 58 26.36 -12.74 10.29
N GLY A 59 25.69 -13.12 9.22
CA GLY A 59 25.71 -14.50 8.70
C GLY A 59 24.92 -15.50 9.54
N ILE A 60 24.04 -15.03 10.44
CA ILE A 60 23.24 -15.88 11.32
C ILE A 60 21.84 -16.01 10.75
N ILE A 61 21.40 -17.24 10.46
CA ILE A 61 20.06 -17.61 10.02
C ILE A 61 19.35 -18.24 11.22
N HIS A 62 18.10 -17.82 11.50
CA HIS A 62 17.38 -18.27 12.68
C HIS A 62 16.86 -19.70 12.56
N ARG A 63 16.28 -20.07 11.40
CA ARG A 63 15.79 -21.42 11.04
C ARG A 63 14.63 -21.98 11.86
N ASP A 64 14.14 -21.28 12.88
CA ASP A 64 13.00 -21.68 13.73
C ASP A 64 12.22 -20.44 14.19
N LEU A 65 12.00 -19.48 13.28
CA LEU A 65 11.19 -18.30 13.57
C LEU A 65 9.71 -18.68 13.74
N LYS A 66 9.17 -18.30 14.89
CA LYS A 66 7.75 -18.46 15.24
C LYS A 66 7.38 -17.46 16.34
N PRO A 67 6.11 -17.16 16.57
CA PRO A 67 5.71 -16.17 17.56
C PRO A 67 6.22 -16.43 18.96
N THR A 68 6.38 -17.70 19.37
CA THR A 68 6.90 -18.07 20.70
C THR A 68 8.39 -17.73 20.88
N ASN A 69 9.14 -17.56 19.79
CA ASN A 69 10.54 -17.16 19.80
C ASN A 69 10.72 -15.63 19.59
N ILE A 70 9.61 -14.87 19.63
CA ILE A 70 9.60 -13.41 19.54
C ILE A 70 8.85 -12.90 20.76
N LEU A 71 9.58 -12.43 21.76
CA LEU A 71 9.01 -11.91 23.00
C LEU A 71 8.85 -10.40 22.92
N VAL A 72 7.66 -9.89 23.26
CA VAL A 72 7.41 -8.45 23.33
C VAL A 72 7.37 -8.04 24.78
N SER A 73 8.21 -7.08 25.13
CA SER A 73 8.26 -6.45 26.45
C SER A 73 7.86 -4.98 26.35
N GLU A 74 7.19 -4.50 27.39
CA GLU A 74 6.97 -3.07 27.63
C GLU A 74 7.89 -2.65 28.77
N GLU A 75 8.52 -1.49 28.68
CA GLU A 75 9.18 -0.91 29.84
C GLU A 75 8.12 -0.56 30.90
N GLU A 76 8.41 -0.79 32.18
CA GLU A 76 7.50 -0.57 33.31
C GLU A 76 6.94 0.87 33.36
N THR A 77 7.58 1.81 32.70
CA THR A 77 7.20 3.24 32.62
C THR A 77 6.30 3.59 31.42
N GLY A 78 5.72 2.59 30.73
CA GLY A 78 4.88 2.84 29.56
C GLY A 78 5.66 3.13 28.28
N GLY A 79 6.84 2.53 28.13
CA GLY A 79 7.68 2.60 26.94
C GLY A 79 7.05 1.96 25.70
N THR A 80 7.63 2.22 24.54
CA THR A 80 7.22 1.62 23.29
C THR A 80 7.44 0.11 23.32
N PRO A 81 6.46 -0.73 22.89
CA PRO A 81 6.63 -2.17 22.83
C PRO A 81 7.86 -2.54 22.02
N SER A 82 8.74 -3.38 22.59
CA SER A 82 9.99 -3.79 21.93
C SER A 82 10.04 -5.29 21.73
N PRO A 83 10.00 -5.80 20.49
CA PRO A 83 10.15 -7.22 20.23
C PRO A 83 11.62 -7.65 20.34
N LYS A 84 11.88 -8.73 21.08
CA LYS A 84 13.19 -9.39 21.16
C LYS A 84 13.08 -10.82 20.64
N ILE A 85 13.98 -11.19 19.73
CA ILE A 85 14.06 -12.53 19.18
C ILE A 85 14.99 -13.37 20.07
N ILE A 86 14.51 -14.55 20.42
CA ILE A 86 15.23 -15.54 21.24
C ILE A 86 15.43 -16.83 20.43
N ASP A 87 16.26 -17.75 20.94
CA ASP A 87 16.43 -19.11 20.40
C ASP A 87 16.80 -19.15 18.91
N PHE A 88 17.78 -18.35 18.50
CA PHE A 88 18.45 -18.55 17.22
C PHE A 88 18.90 -19.99 17.12
N GLY A 89 18.52 -20.72 16.06
CA GLY A 89 18.76 -22.15 15.87
C GLY A 89 20.20 -22.63 16.00
N ILE A 90 20.88 -22.16 17.02
CA ILE A 90 22.30 -22.36 17.38
C ILE A 90 22.59 -23.86 17.58
N ALA A 91 21.63 -24.62 18.09
CA ALA A 91 21.74 -26.07 18.20
C ALA A 91 21.94 -26.78 16.84
N LYS A 92 21.44 -26.20 15.76
CA LYS A 92 21.63 -26.70 14.39
C LYS A 92 22.98 -26.26 13.79
N ALA A 93 23.57 -25.18 14.26
CA ALA A 93 24.88 -24.70 13.81
C ALA A 93 26.05 -25.41 14.52
N ALA A 94 25.90 -25.80 15.78
CA ALA A 94 26.93 -26.52 16.55
C ALA A 94 27.18 -27.94 16.04
N SER A 95 26.26 -28.51 15.26
CA SER A 95 26.39 -29.85 14.64
C SER A 95 27.26 -29.85 13.37
N GLY A 96 27.83 -28.73 12.96
CA GLY A 96 28.51 -28.52 11.66
C GLY A 96 29.92 -29.12 11.52
N GLY A 97 30.42 -29.94 12.46
CA GLY A 97 31.76 -30.48 12.41
C GLY A 97 31.88 -31.99 12.28
N GLN A 98 30.87 -32.75 12.52
CA GLN A 98 30.86 -34.21 12.32
C GLN A 98 29.65 -34.66 11.53
N LYS A 99 29.88 -35.48 10.51
CA LYS A 99 28.87 -36.20 9.74
C LYS A 99 28.11 -37.22 10.64
N LEU A 100 27.41 -36.74 11.66
CA LEU A 100 26.34 -37.49 12.25
C LEU A 100 25.22 -37.43 11.21
N THR A 101 24.88 -38.59 10.68
CA THR A 101 23.89 -38.81 9.66
C THR A 101 22.63 -38.00 10.00
N ASP A 102 22.40 -36.93 9.21
CA ASP A 102 21.32 -35.93 9.37
C ASP A 102 19.93 -36.55 9.61
N ARG A 103 19.76 -37.81 9.26
CA ARG A 103 18.54 -38.59 9.41
C ARG A 103 18.15 -38.88 10.87
N THR A 104 19.10 -39.08 11.77
CA THR A 104 18.82 -39.44 13.18
C THR A 104 18.54 -38.21 14.03
N LEU A 105 19.12 -37.06 13.68
CA LEU A 105 18.84 -35.77 14.34
C LEU A 105 17.48 -35.22 13.85
N PHE A 106 17.16 -35.38 12.57
CA PHE A 106 15.91 -34.90 11.99
C PHE A 106 14.68 -35.69 12.51
N THR A 107 14.76 -37.01 12.63
CA THR A 107 13.66 -37.84 13.15
C THR A 107 13.47 -37.69 14.67
N GLY A 108 14.55 -37.53 15.45
CA GLY A 108 14.45 -37.22 16.89
C GLY A 108 13.98 -35.79 17.17
N PHE A 109 14.29 -34.83 16.30
CA PHE A 109 13.97 -33.43 16.45
C PHE A 109 12.50 -33.10 16.06
N LEU A 110 11.94 -33.77 15.07
CA LEU A 110 10.52 -33.60 14.69
C LEU A 110 9.53 -34.13 15.75
N GLN A 111 9.96 -35.06 16.60
CA GLN A 111 9.16 -35.49 17.74
C GLN A 111 9.23 -34.56 18.94
N ILE A 112 10.19 -33.61 19.00
CA ILE A 112 10.50 -32.86 20.23
C ILE A 112 10.35 -31.34 20.07
N VAL A 113 10.55 -30.72 18.88
CA VAL A 113 10.69 -29.26 18.81
C VAL A 113 10.03 -28.64 17.59
N GLY A 114 8.91 -27.97 17.81
CA GLY A 114 8.38 -26.94 16.94
C GLY A 114 7.18 -27.37 16.09
N THR A 115 6.27 -26.46 15.91
CA THR A 115 5.11 -26.63 15.01
C THR A 115 5.60 -26.52 13.58
N PRO A 116 5.54 -27.55 12.73
CA PRO A 116 6.02 -27.50 11.33
C PRO A 116 5.34 -26.44 10.47
N ALA A 117 4.31 -25.83 11.01
CA ALA A 117 3.49 -24.80 10.34
C ALA A 117 4.25 -23.52 9.91
N TYR A 118 5.43 -23.25 10.50
CA TYR A 118 6.28 -22.09 10.13
C TYR A 118 7.49 -22.50 9.27
N MET A 119 7.62 -23.81 9.00
CA MET A 119 8.74 -24.35 8.24
C MET A 119 8.64 -23.98 6.77
N SER A 120 9.74 -23.56 6.17
CA SER A 120 9.81 -23.32 4.74
C SER A 120 9.88 -24.63 3.93
N PRO A 121 9.46 -24.63 2.65
CA PRO A 121 9.53 -25.82 1.81
C PRO A 121 10.93 -26.44 1.75
N GLU A 122 11.97 -25.62 1.61
CA GLU A 122 13.37 -26.07 1.56
C GLU A 122 13.89 -26.66 2.90
N GLN A 123 13.28 -26.30 4.02
CA GLN A 123 13.59 -26.93 5.31
C GLN A 123 12.97 -28.32 5.46
N ALA A 124 11.84 -28.55 4.79
CA ALA A 124 11.18 -29.86 4.79
C ALA A 124 11.86 -30.85 3.85
N GLU A 125 12.69 -30.38 2.92
CA GLU A 125 13.41 -31.25 1.98
C GLU A 125 14.43 -32.14 2.68
N ILE A 126 14.31 -33.45 2.43
CA ILE A 126 15.22 -34.46 2.99
C ILE A 126 16.60 -34.41 2.33
N SER A 127 16.72 -33.78 1.16
CA SER A 127 17.92 -33.78 0.32
C SER A 127 19.02 -32.79 0.76
N GLY A 128 18.80 -31.99 1.82
CA GLY A 128 19.86 -31.13 2.41
C GLY A 128 20.26 -29.96 1.52
N MET A 129 19.31 -29.30 0.84
CA MET A 129 19.58 -28.08 0.09
C MET A 129 20.17 -26.97 0.99
N ASP A 130 20.98 -26.11 0.39
CA ASP A 130 21.54 -24.90 1.01
C ASP A 130 20.44 -24.01 1.60
N ILE A 131 20.31 -24.02 2.91
CA ILE A 131 19.40 -23.13 3.63
C ILE A 131 20.01 -21.74 3.67
N ASP A 132 19.35 -20.77 3.08
CA ASP A 132 19.77 -19.36 3.10
C ASP A 132 18.83 -18.49 3.96
N THR A 133 19.09 -17.19 4.01
CA THR A 133 18.29 -16.21 4.79
C THR A 133 16.83 -16.13 4.37
N ARG A 134 16.48 -16.61 3.17
CA ARG A 134 15.10 -16.58 2.65
C ARG A 134 14.19 -17.63 3.29
N THR A 135 14.75 -18.58 3.99
CA THR A 135 14.03 -19.49 4.90
C THR A 135 13.33 -18.70 6.01
N ASP A 136 14.06 -17.76 6.64
CA ASP A 136 13.47 -16.89 7.66
C ASP A 136 12.44 -15.93 7.07
N ILE A 137 12.58 -15.51 5.81
CA ILE A 137 11.57 -14.71 5.08
C ILE A 137 10.25 -15.45 4.97
N TYR A 138 10.28 -16.75 4.65
CA TYR A 138 9.07 -17.57 4.60
C TYR A 138 8.40 -17.65 5.99
N ALA A 139 9.16 -17.94 7.03
CA ALA A 139 8.65 -17.98 8.41
C ALA A 139 8.05 -16.62 8.83
N LEU A 140 8.70 -15.49 8.50
CA LEU A 140 8.14 -14.15 8.67
C LEU A 140 6.83 -13.98 7.90
N GLY A 141 6.73 -14.53 6.69
CA GLY A 141 5.49 -14.55 5.90
C GLY A 141 4.35 -15.27 6.62
N VAL A 142 4.64 -16.44 7.23
CA VAL A 142 3.66 -17.20 8.05
C VAL A 142 3.26 -16.40 9.29
N ILE A 143 4.22 -15.75 9.98
CA ILE A 143 3.93 -14.91 11.14
C ILE A 143 3.04 -13.72 10.75
N LEU A 144 3.34 -13.03 9.65
CA LEU A 144 2.49 -11.94 9.19
C LEU A 144 1.08 -12.42 8.81
N TYR A 145 0.99 -13.56 8.14
CA TYR A 145 -0.29 -14.21 7.84
C TYR A 145 -1.12 -14.41 9.10
N GLU A 146 -0.52 -15.01 10.14
CA GLU A 146 -1.18 -15.25 11.43
C GLU A 146 -1.56 -13.93 12.14
N LEU A 147 -0.70 -12.94 12.17
CA LEU A 147 -0.99 -11.61 12.75
C LEU A 147 -2.21 -10.95 12.10
N LEU A 148 -2.38 -11.12 10.78
CA LEU A 148 -3.49 -10.55 10.03
C LEU A 148 -4.78 -11.36 10.18
N THR A 149 -4.69 -12.70 10.09
CA THR A 149 -5.87 -13.57 9.97
C THR A 149 -6.27 -14.26 11.28
N GLY A 150 -5.38 -14.30 12.28
CA GLY A 150 -5.56 -15.10 13.49
C GLY A 150 -5.54 -16.61 13.25
N THR A 151 -5.06 -17.04 12.07
CA THR A 151 -4.94 -18.45 11.67
C THR A 151 -3.65 -18.68 10.91
N LEU A 152 -3.20 -19.91 10.86
CA LEU A 152 -2.06 -20.32 10.03
C LEU A 152 -2.48 -20.54 8.56
N PRO A 153 -1.55 -20.42 7.59
CA PRO A 153 -1.81 -20.77 6.18
C PRO A 153 -2.27 -22.23 6.03
N PHE A 154 -1.59 -23.12 6.72
CA PHE A 154 -1.95 -24.55 6.83
C PHE A 154 -2.27 -24.88 8.29
N ASP A 155 -3.33 -25.63 8.54
CA ASP A 155 -3.76 -25.93 9.90
C ASP A 155 -2.72 -26.78 10.62
N ALA A 156 -2.28 -26.34 11.81
CA ALA A 156 -1.25 -27.01 12.61
C ALA A 156 -1.59 -28.47 12.94
N GLU A 157 -2.88 -28.78 13.09
CA GLU A 157 -3.38 -30.14 13.35
C GLU A 157 -3.00 -31.11 12.22
N ARG A 158 -2.94 -30.64 10.96
CA ARG A 158 -2.52 -31.46 9.81
C ARG A 158 -1.10 -31.96 9.94
N PHE A 159 -0.24 -31.25 10.68
CA PHE A 159 1.18 -31.60 10.82
C PHE A 159 1.48 -32.47 12.05
N LYS A 160 0.57 -32.54 13.05
CA LYS A 160 0.85 -33.21 14.33
C LYS A 160 1.09 -34.73 14.22
N SER A 161 0.48 -35.39 13.25
CA SER A 161 0.58 -36.84 13.06
C SER A 161 1.11 -37.24 11.67
N THR A 162 1.63 -36.25 10.94
CA THR A 162 1.99 -36.40 9.52
C THR A 162 3.48 -36.71 9.38
N ALA A 163 3.82 -37.68 8.53
CA ALA A 163 5.19 -38.01 8.22
C ALA A 163 5.91 -36.84 7.49
N LEU A 164 7.22 -36.69 7.69
CA LEU A 164 8.00 -35.61 7.11
C LEU A 164 7.83 -35.50 5.59
N ALA A 165 7.82 -36.62 4.88
CA ALA A 165 7.64 -36.65 3.43
C ALA A 165 6.27 -36.10 2.97
N GLU A 166 5.23 -36.22 3.81
CA GLU A 166 3.92 -35.67 3.51
C GLU A 166 3.86 -34.17 3.88
N ILE A 167 4.59 -33.73 4.93
CA ILE A 167 4.78 -32.31 5.23
C ILE A 167 5.49 -31.62 4.06
N GLU A 168 6.58 -32.22 3.57
CA GLU A 168 7.30 -31.75 2.38
C GLU A 168 6.34 -31.59 1.20
N LYS A 169 5.53 -32.62 0.91
CA LYS A 169 4.56 -32.60 -0.16
C LYS A 169 3.53 -31.46 0.00
N ILE A 170 2.96 -31.28 1.20
CA ILE A 170 2.02 -30.19 1.48
C ILE A 170 2.67 -28.84 1.22
N LEU A 171 3.89 -28.61 1.74
CA LEU A 171 4.58 -27.34 1.62
C LEU A 171 5.01 -27.02 0.18
N TRP A 172 5.31 -28.01 -0.65
CA TRP A 172 5.68 -27.84 -2.06
C TRP A 172 4.50 -27.80 -3.02
N GLU A 173 3.50 -28.68 -2.84
CA GLU A 173 2.44 -28.86 -3.82
C GLU A 173 1.19 -27.98 -3.54
N GLU A 174 0.87 -27.73 -2.26
CA GLU A 174 -0.33 -26.97 -1.92
C GLU A 174 -0.02 -25.46 -1.82
N ASP A 175 -0.84 -24.63 -2.48
CA ASP A 175 -0.76 -23.18 -2.32
C ASP A 175 -1.47 -22.74 -1.04
N PRO A 176 -0.83 -21.88 -0.21
CA PRO A 176 -1.48 -21.31 0.95
C PRO A 176 -2.68 -20.45 0.53
N PRO A 177 -3.81 -20.51 1.25
CA PRO A 177 -4.94 -19.62 0.96
C PRO A 177 -4.54 -18.16 1.07
N ILE A 178 -5.03 -17.34 0.16
CA ILE A 178 -4.84 -15.87 0.22
C ILE A 178 -5.44 -15.35 1.54
N PRO A 179 -4.74 -14.49 2.32
CA PRO A 179 -5.18 -14.04 3.66
C PRO A 179 -6.61 -13.52 3.70
N SER A 180 -6.98 -12.63 2.78
CA SER A 180 -8.34 -12.08 2.72
C SER A 180 -9.40 -13.14 2.42
N LYS A 181 -9.09 -14.14 1.58
CA LYS A 181 -10.00 -15.27 1.30
C LYS A 181 -10.11 -16.21 2.49
N ARG A 182 -9.00 -16.43 3.23
CA ARG A 182 -9.04 -17.20 4.49
C ARG A 182 -9.96 -16.53 5.51
N LEU A 183 -9.83 -15.22 5.70
CA LEU A 183 -10.73 -14.44 6.58
C LEU A 183 -12.19 -14.55 6.16
N ALA A 184 -12.48 -14.38 4.88
CA ALA A 184 -13.85 -14.48 4.36
C ALA A 184 -14.46 -15.88 4.49
N GLY A 185 -13.64 -16.92 4.58
CA GLY A 185 -14.06 -18.31 4.76
C GLY A 185 -14.16 -18.77 6.21
N LEU A 186 -13.82 -17.93 7.20
CA LEU A 186 -13.97 -18.30 8.61
C LEU A 186 -15.45 -18.35 9.02
N ALA A 187 -15.75 -19.21 9.98
CA ALA A 187 -17.07 -19.23 10.62
C ALA A 187 -17.39 -17.86 11.27
N GLU A 188 -18.66 -17.48 11.30
CA GLU A 188 -19.11 -16.14 11.71
C GLU A 188 -18.65 -15.75 13.12
N ASN A 189 -18.70 -16.67 14.07
CA ASN A 189 -18.18 -16.46 15.42
C ASN A 189 -16.66 -16.22 15.41
N ARG A 190 -15.91 -16.96 14.61
CA ARG A 190 -14.44 -16.86 14.56
C ARG A 190 -13.97 -15.57 13.90
N ILE A 191 -14.58 -15.17 12.79
CA ILE A 191 -14.20 -13.90 12.14
C ILE A 191 -14.59 -12.69 13.02
N THR A 192 -15.68 -12.78 13.78
CA THR A 192 -16.07 -11.74 14.73
C THR A 192 -15.01 -11.59 15.84
N GLU A 193 -14.63 -12.68 16.48
CA GLU A 193 -13.56 -12.71 17.48
C GLU A 193 -12.23 -12.13 16.95
N VAL A 194 -11.81 -12.59 15.77
CA VAL A 194 -10.60 -12.11 15.11
C VAL A 194 -10.67 -10.61 14.81
N SER A 195 -11.83 -10.11 14.40
CA SER A 195 -12.02 -8.70 14.07
C SER A 195 -12.03 -7.82 15.32
N GLU A 196 -12.68 -8.27 16.39
CA GLU A 196 -12.71 -7.56 17.68
C GLU A 196 -11.31 -7.43 18.27
N ALA A 197 -10.51 -8.49 18.21
CA ALA A 197 -9.11 -8.47 18.64
C ALA A 197 -8.24 -7.50 17.84
N ARG A 198 -8.71 -7.02 16.68
CA ARG A 198 -8.05 -6.02 15.81
C ARG A 198 -8.75 -4.66 15.81
N LYS A 199 -9.72 -4.47 16.72
CA LYS A 199 -10.52 -3.24 16.87
C LYS A 199 -11.21 -2.82 15.57
N THR A 200 -11.74 -3.79 14.82
CA THR A 200 -12.41 -3.56 13.54
C THR A 200 -13.65 -4.46 13.38
N THR A 201 -14.32 -4.37 12.24
CA THR A 201 -15.46 -5.24 11.92
C THR A 201 -15.07 -6.29 10.88
N PRO A 202 -15.76 -7.45 10.78
CA PRO A 202 -15.45 -8.52 9.82
C PRO A 202 -15.30 -8.02 8.38
N ARG A 203 -16.28 -7.26 7.88
CA ARG A 203 -16.25 -6.69 6.54
C ARG A 203 -15.04 -5.77 6.30
N LYS A 204 -14.76 -4.92 7.29
CA LYS A 204 -13.66 -3.97 7.19
C LYS A 204 -12.32 -4.68 7.24
N LEU A 205 -12.15 -5.67 8.13
CA LEU A 205 -10.93 -6.47 8.21
C LEU A 205 -10.61 -7.16 6.87
N VAL A 206 -11.59 -7.87 6.29
CA VAL A 206 -11.41 -8.51 4.97
C VAL A 206 -11.02 -7.48 3.90
N SER A 207 -11.69 -6.32 3.86
CA SER A 207 -11.39 -5.25 2.90
C SER A 207 -10.01 -4.61 3.10
N GLU A 208 -9.53 -4.50 4.32
CA GLU A 208 -8.24 -3.91 4.66
C GLU A 208 -7.06 -4.85 4.38
N VAL A 209 -7.29 -6.16 4.48
CA VAL A 209 -6.29 -7.18 4.17
C VAL A 209 -6.23 -7.43 2.66
N ALA A 210 -7.39 -7.37 1.99
CA ALA A 210 -7.49 -7.62 0.55
C ALA A 210 -6.62 -6.67 -0.28
N GLY A 211 -5.88 -7.24 -1.22
CA GLY A 211 -5.02 -6.53 -2.16
C GLY A 211 -3.57 -6.46 -1.71
N GLU A 212 -3.11 -5.34 -1.18
CA GLU A 212 -1.68 -5.14 -0.91
C GLU A 212 -1.10 -6.09 0.13
N LEU A 213 -1.79 -6.28 1.25
CA LEU A 213 -1.35 -7.20 2.29
C LEU A 213 -1.41 -8.66 1.81
N ASP A 214 -2.40 -9.01 0.98
CA ASP A 214 -2.41 -10.31 0.31
C ASP A 214 -1.14 -10.51 -0.54
N TRP A 215 -0.81 -9.53 -1.39
CA TRP A 215 0.37 -9.63 -2.26
C TRP A 215 1.67 -9.71 -1.46
N ILE A 216 1.80 -8.89 -0.41
CA ILE A 216 2.98 -8.86 0.45
C ILE A 216 3.18 -10.23 1.11
N VAL A 217 2.14 -10.78 1.74
CA VAL A 217 2.20 -12.08 2.41
C VAL A 217 2.48 -13.20 1.40
N MET A 218 1.73 -13.25 0.30
CA MET A 218 1.87 -14.31 -0.70
C MET A 218 3.26 -14.29 -1.36
N LYS A 219 3.86 -13.12 -1.56
CA LYS A 219 5.24 -13.02 -2.04
C LYS A 219 6.26 -13.59 -1.04
N ALA A 220 6.07 -13.41 0.25
CA ALA A 220 6.94 -14.02 1.26
C ALA A 220 6.77 -15.54 1.32
N LEU A 221 5.55 -16.05 1.04
CA LEU A 221 5.19 -17.47 1.03
C LEU A 221 5.42 -18.17 -0.32
N GLU A 222 6.08 -17.54 -1.29
CA GLU A 222 6.46 -18.19 -2.55
C GLU A 222 7.26 -19.45 -2.31
N LYS A 223 6.96 -20.53 -3.06
CA LYS A 223 7.65 -21.81 -2.94
C LYS A 223 9.12 -21.67 -3.29
N GLU A 224 9.36 -21.07 -4.45
CA GLU A 224 10.71 -20.76 -4.92
C GLU A 224 11.32 -19.62 -4.13
N ARG A 225 12.38 -19.88 -3.37
CA ARG A 225 13.08 -18.86 -2.59
C ARG A 225 13.52 -17.64 -3.40
N GLY A 226 13.82 -17.83 -4.69
CA GLY A 226 14.21 -16.75 -5.61
C GLY A 226 13.11 -15.72 -5.88
N ARG A 227 11.84 -16.08 -5.67
CA ARG A 227 10.68 -15.20 -5.86
C ARG A 227 10.27 -14.45 -4.60
N ARG A 228 10.75 -14.88 -3.42
CA ARG A 228 10.52 -14.19 -2.15
C ARG A 228 11.24 -12.85 -2.12
N TYR A 229 11.10 -12.12 -1.04
CA TYR A 229 11.92 -10.93 -0.78
C TYR A 229 13.40 -11.29 -0.68
N ALA A 230 14.27 -10.41 -1.15
CA ALA A 230 15.71 -10.63 -1.10
C ALA A 230 16.29 -10.50 0.32
N SER A 231 15.61 -9.78 1.22
CA SER A 231 16.02 -9.54 2.60
C SER A 231 14.82 -9.24 3.49
N ALA A 232 14.97 -9.39 4.81
CA ALA A 232 13.95 -9.02 5.78
C ALA A 232 13.69 -7.50 5.78
N THR A 233 14.71 -6.68 5.49
CA THR A 233 14.50 -5.23 5.28
C THR A 233 13.60 -4.94 4.09
N ALA A 234 13.80 -5.60 2.93
CA ALA A 234 12.95 -5.41 1.77
C ALA A 234 11.48 -5.81 2.04
N PHE A 235 11.28 -6.82 2.88
CA PHE A 235 9.95 -7.19 3.35
C PHE A 235 9.34 -6.12 4.26
N ALA A 236 10.10 -5.63 5.25
CA ALA A 236 9.68 -4.55 6.14
C ALA A 236 9.33 -3.26 5.39
N GLU A 237 10.16 -2.89 4.39
CA GLU A 237 9.91 -1.72 3.55
C GLU A 237 8.61 -1.82 2.77
N ASP A 238 8.27 -2.99 2.27
CA ASP A 238 7.02 -3.20 1.54
C ASP A 238 5.79 -3.09 2.46
N VAL A 239 5.88 -3.60 3.70
CA VAL A 239 4.86 -3.38 4.74
C VAL A 239 4.76 -1.90 5.09
N ARG A 240 5.87 -1.18 5.22
CA ARG A 240 5.89 0.25 5.49
C ARG A 240 5.28 1.05 4.33
N CYS A 241 5.59 0.69 3.09
CA CYS A 241 4.95 1.29 1.91
C CYS A 241 3.41 1.15 1.96
N HIS A 242 2.91 0.00 2.43
CA HIS A 242 1.47 -0.17 2.65
C HIS A 242 0.92 0.82 3.69
N LEU A 243 1.56 0.93 4.86
CA LEU A 243 1.16 1.86 5.93
C LEU A 243 1.18 3.32 5.45
N ASP A 244 2.22 3.70 4.68
CA ASP A 244 2.42 5.06 4.16
C ASP A 244 1.62 5.34 2.88
N ASN A 245 0.74 4.43 2.45
CA ASN A 245 0.01 4.52 1.18
C ASN A 245 0.91 4.70 -0.05
N GLN A 246 2.14 4.16 -0.01
CA GLN A 246 3.05 4.08 -1.15
C GLN A 246 2.82 2.79 -1.96
N PRO A 247 3.18 2.75 -3.25
CA PRO A 247 3.12 1.52 -4.02
C PRO A 247 4.02 0.44 -3.42
N VAL A 248 3.47 -0.78 -3.28
CA VAL A 248 4.21 -1.93 -2.75
C VAL A 248 4.92 -2.69 -3.89
N ALA A 249 6.12 -3.19 -3.62
CA ALA A 249 6.92 -3.96 -4.58
C ALA A 249 6.33 -5.35 -4.88
N ALA A 250 5.47 -5.87 -4.00
CA ALA A 250 4.72 -7.10 -4.23
C ALA A 250 3.56 -6.94 -5.21
N SER A 251 3.20 -5.70 -5.59
CA SER A 251 2.06 -5.47 -6.47
C SER A 251 2.28 -6.05 -7.88
N PRO A 252 1.23 -6.60 -8.52
CA PRO A 252 1.33 -6.92 -9.93
C PRO A 252 1.58 -5.65 -10.76
N PRO A 253 2.20 -5.75 -11.95
CA PRO A 253 2.51 -4.60 -12.80
C PRO A 253 1.22 -3.95 -13.31
N SER A 254 0.74 -2.91 -12.64
CA SER A 254 -0.48 -2.18 -12.99
C SER A 254 -0.27 -0.67 -12.90
N ARG A 255 -0.36 0.00 -14.07
CA ARG A 255 -0.25 1.47 -14.15
C ARG A 255 -1.39 2.17 -13.39
N LEU A 256 -2.58 1.59 -13.40
CA LEU A 256 -3.76 2.13 -12.70
C LEU A 256 -3.57 2.12 -11.17
N TYR A 257 -2.96 1.06 -10.63
CA TYR A 257 -2.65 0.95 -9.22
C TYR A 257 -1.69 2.08 -8.78
N HIS A 258 -0.58 2.27 -9.51
CA HIS A 258 0.39 3.34 -9.22
C HIS A 258 -0.25 4.73 -9.30
N MET A 259 -1.06 4.98 -10.32
CA MET A 259 -1.78 6.24 -10.48
C MET A 259 -2.76 6.50 -9.34
N ARG A 260 -3.54 5.49 -8.92
CA ARG A 260 -4.48 5.60 -7.80
C ARG A 260 -3.77 5.94 -6.49
N LYS A 261 -2.61 5.32 -6.21
CA LYS A 261 -1.77 5.63 -5.04
C LYS A 261 -1.23 7.06 -5.10
N PHE A 262 -0.74 7.48 -6.27
CA PHE A 262 -0.26 8.83 -6.48
C PHE A 262 -1.34 9.89 -6.20
N VAL A 263 -2.54 9.70 -6.76
CA VAL A 263 -3.70 10.58 -6.54
C VAL A 263 -4.09 10.63 -5.06
N ARG A 264 -4.13 9.48 -4.37
CA ARG A 264 -4.49 9.40 -2.95
C ARG A 264 -3.48 10.12 -2.06
N ARG A 265 -2.19 10.01 -2.38
CA ARG A 265 -1.09 10.67 -1.66
C ARG A 265 -1.11 12.19 -1.86
N HIS A 266 -1.36 12.64 -3.09
CA HIS A 266 -1.29 14.06 -3.48
C HIS A 266 -2.66 14.71 -3.65
N ARG A 267 -3.71 14.17 -2.99
CA ARG A 267 -5.10 14.62 -3.16
C ARG A 267 -5.29 16.14 -3.00
N LEU A 268 -4.59 16.76 -2.05
CA LEU A 268 -4.67 18.22 -1.84
C LEU A 268 -4.04 18.98 -3.01
N GLY A 269 -2.84 18.60 -3.43
CA GLY A 269 -2.16 19.24 -4.56
C GLY A 269 -2.92 19.08 -5.88
N ILE A 270 -3.46 17.88 -6.13
CA ILE A 270 -4.30 17.62 -7.32
C ILE A 270 -5.60 18.40 -7.26
N GLY A 271 -6.23 18.52 -6.08
CA GLY A 271 -7.43 19.34 -5.88
C GLY A 271 -7.19 20.81 -6.19
N VAL A 272 -6.07 21.37 -5.69
CA VAL A 272 -5.68 22.75 -5.99
C VAL A 272 -5.38 22.96 -7.48
N ALA A 273 -4.64 22.05 -8.11
CA ALA A 273 -4.35 22.12 -9.54
C ALA A 273 -5.62 22.06 -10.39
N ALA A 274 -6.55 21.16 -10.06
CA ALA A 274 -7.83 21.05 -10.74
C ALA A 274 -8.68 22.32 -10.57
N ALA A 275 -8.72 22.92 -9.38
CA ALA A 275 -9.42 24.17 -9.13
C ALA A 275 -8.82 25.35 -9.92
N LEU A 276 -7.48 25.44 -10.01
CA LEU A 276 -6.81 26.46 -10.83
C LEU A 276 -7.12 26.30 -12.32
N ILE A 277 -7.09 25.06 -12.83
CA ILE A 277 -7.46 24.78 -14.23
C ILE A 277 -8.94 25.17 -14.49
N ALA A 278 -9.83 24.82 -13.58
CA ALA A 278 -11.25 25.20 -13.69
C ALA A 278 -11.45 26.72 -13.68
N MET A 279 -10.73 27.46 -12.83
CA MET A 279 -10.76 28.93 -12.82
C MET A 279 -10.21 29.54 -14.13
N MET A 280 -9.13 29.00 -14.65
CA MET A 280 -8.55 29.47 -15.92
C MET A 280 -9.51 29.21 -17.11
N THR A 281 -10.11 28.03 -17.17
CA THR A 281 -11.09 27.69 -18.24
C THR A 281 -12.36 28.52 -18.13
N ALA A 282 -12.86 28.77 -16.93
CA ALA A 282 -14.01 29.65 -16.72
C ALA A 282 -13.66 31.10 -17.09
N GLY A 283 -12.49 31.62 -16.68
CA GLY A 283 -12.02 32.96 -17.03
C GLY A 283 -11.85 33.15 -18.53
N THR A 284 -11.28 32.20 -19.24
CA THR A 284 -11.17 32.23 -20.72
C THR A 284 -12.55 32.18 -21.38
N GLY A 285 -13.47 31.35 -20.90
CA GLY A 285 -14.84 31.29 -21.40
C GLY A 285 -15.58 32.60 -21.23
N ILE A 286 -15.47 33.26 -20.07
CA ILE A 286 -16.08 34.57 -19.81
C ILE A 286 -15.45 35.64 -20.71
N SER A 287 -14.13 35.64 -20.89
CA SER A 287 -13.44 36.59 -21.77
C SER A 287 -13.87 36.46 -23.23
N ILE A 288 -14.00 35.25 -23.74
CA ILE A 288 -14.49 34.98 -25.09
C ILE A 288 -15.96 35.46 -25.23
N TRP A 289 -16.80 35.17 -24.27
CA TRP A 289 -18.19 35.59 -24.28
C TRP A 289 -18.32 37.13 -24.27
N GLN A 290 -17.54 37.84 -23.45
CA GLN A 290 -17.49 39.30 -23.43
C GLN A 290 -16.99 39.88 -24.75
N ALA A 291 -15.97 39.29 -25.38
CA ALA A 291 -15.44 39.71 -26.67
C ALA A 291 -16.47 39.58 -27.79
N VAL A 292 -17.22 38.46 -27.84
CA VAL A 292 -18.32 38.25 -28.80
C VAL A 292 -19.40 39.29 -28.60
N ARG A 293 -19.89 39.51 -27.37
CA ARG A 293 -20.88 40.53 -27.07
C ARG A 293 -20.45 41.94 -27.44
N ALA A 294 -19.18 42.28 -27.16
CA ALA A 294 -18.62 43.58 -27.52
C ALA A 294 -18.55 43.80 -29.04
N ASN A 295 -18.28 42.74 -29.81
CA ASN A 295 -18.31 42.80 -31.27
C ASN A 295 -19.75 43.01 -31.83
N GLU A 296 -20.71 42.23 -31.33
CA GLU A 296 -22.10 42.38 -31.70
C GLU A 296 -22.61 43.80 -31.42
N ALA A 297 -22.28 44.36 -30.23
CA ALA A 297 -22.66 45.72 -29.89
C ALA A 297 -21.96 46.79 -30.78
N ARG A 298 -20.75 46.53 -31.27
CA ARG A 298 -20.09 47.42 -32.26
C ARG A 298 -20.75 47.36 -33.62
N GLU A 299 -21.07 46.18 -34.10
CA GLU A 299 -21.77 46.02 -35.38
C GLU A 299 -23.14 46.74 -35.38
N ASP A 300 -23.90 46.58 -34.29
CA ASP A 300 -25.18 47.28 -34.12
C ASP A 300 -25.01 48.80 -34.08
N ALA A 301 -23.99 49.31 -33.39
CA ALA A 301 -23.68 50.73 -33.33
C ALA A 301 -23.21 51.31 -34.67
N ASP A 302 -22.43 50.55 -35.43
CA ASP A 302 -21.98 50.97 -36.77
C ASP A 302 -23.17 50.97 -37.78
N ALA A 303 -24.05 49.96 -37.72
CA ALA A 303 -25.27 49.93 -38.50
C ALA A 303 -26.19 51.12 -38.16
N ALA A 304 -26.34 51.45 -36.88
CA ALA A 304 -27.15 52.61 -36.48
C ALA A 304 -26.52 53.95 -36.95
N ARG A 305 -25.19 54.10 -36.97
CA ARG A 305 -24.51 55.27 -37.52
C ARG A 305 -24.72 55.42 -39.00
N GLU A 306 -24.61 54.33 -39.76
CA GLU A 306 -24.84 54.33 -41.22
C GLU A 306 -26.27 54.77 -41.55
N ILE A 307 -27.27 54.31 -40.82
CA ILE A 307 -28.67 54.76 -40.96
C ILE A 307 -28.81 56.24 -40.66
N ALA A 308 -28.22 56.73 -39.57
CA ALA A 308 -28.27 58.13 -39.20
C ALA A 308 -27.57 59.06 -40.19
N GLU A 309 -26.48 58.62 -40.79
CA GLU A 309 -25.80 59.36 -41.87
C GLU A 309 -26.63 59.42 -43.14
N ARG A 310 -27.28 58.31 -43.55
CA ARG A 310 -28.20 58.30 -44.69
C ARG A 310 -29.39 59.26 -44.48
N GLU A 311 -29.97 59.24 -43.26
CA GLU A 311 -31.09 60.16 -42.93
C GLU A 311 -30.65 61.63 -42.96
N ARG A 312 -29.44 61.94 -42.43
CA ARG A 312 -28.90 63.32 -42.52
C ARG A 312 -28.62 63.74 -43.95
N GLY A 313 -28.05 62.85 -44.80
CA GLY A 313 -27.86 63.14 -46.21
C GLY A 313 -29.16 63.42 -46.94
N ALA A 314 -30.18 62.61 -46.72
CA ALA A 314 -31.49 62.82 -47.30
C ALA A 314 -32.15 64.13 -46.84
N ALA A 315 -32.01 64.49 -45.56
CA ALA A 315 -32.46 65.77 -45.01
C ALA A 315 -31.81 66.99 -45.62
N ASP A 316 -30.47 66.91 -45.79
CA ASP A 316 -29.68 67.97 -46.42
C ASP A 316 -29.99 68.14 -47.91
N GLU A 317 -30.21 67.06 -48.64
CA GLU A 317 -30.72 67.08 -50.02
C GLU A 317 -32.10 67.72 -50.14
N ALA A 318 -32.99 67.29 -49.25
CA ALA A 318 -34.33 67.89 -49.19
C ALA A 318 -34.34 69.40 -48.92
N ARG A 319 -33.43 69.81 -47.97
CA ARG A 319 -33.27 71.24 -47.65
C ARG A 319 -32.69 72.03 -48.86
N THR A 320 -31.66 71.48 -49.48
CA THR A 320 -31.06 72.10 -50.68
C THR A 320 -32.07 72.25 -51.84
N ASN A 321 -32.93 71.25 -52.04
CA ASN A 321 -33.96 71.27 -53.04
C ASN A 321 -35.08 72.32 -52.70
N ALA A 322 -35.48 72.42 -51.42
CA ALA A 322 -36.43 73.44 -50.98
C ALA A 322 -35.85 74.86 -51.10
N GLU A 323 -34.58 75.03 -50.82
CA GLU A 323 -33.86 76.33 -51.03
C GLU A 323 -33.79 76.71 -52.52
N ARG A 324 -33.54 75.74 -53.41
CA ARG A 324 -33.61 75.93 -54.88
C ARG A 324 -34.97 76.31 -55.40
N GLU A 325 -36.03 75.60 -54.94
CA GLU A 325 -37.42 75.89 -55.30
C GLU A 325 -37.79 77.26 -54.80
N SER A 326 -37.44 77.64 -53.57
CA SER A 326 -37.71 78.98 -52.98
C SER A 326 -37.01 80.08 -53.76
N ALA A 327 -35.74 79.84 -54.22
CA ALA A 327 -34.96 80.77 -54.99
C ALA A 327 -35.62 80.95 -56.43
N ALA A 328 -36.04 79.82 -57.06
CA ALA A 328 -36.73 79.84 -58.35
C ALA A 328 -38.11 80.58 -58.26
N ALA A 329 -38.81 80.33 -57.19
CA ALA A 329 -40.12 81.05 -56.97
C ALA A 329 -39.93 82.57 -56.81
N LYS A 330 -38.87 82.97 -56.04
CA LYS A 330 -38.50 84.39 -55.87
C LYS A 330 -38.06 85.04 -57.18
N GLN A 331 -37.34 84.30 -58.03
CA GLN A 331 -36.94 84.76 -59.37
C GLN A 331 -38.12 84.94 -60.29
N ASN A 332 -39.05 83.99 -60.31
CA ASN A 332 -40.30 84.10 -61.10
C ASN A 332 -41.21 85.23 -60.66
N LEU A 333 -41.28 85.51 -59.35
CA LEU A 333 -41.94 86.69 -58.83
C LEU A 333 -41.30 87.99 -59.34
N ARG A 334 -39.99 88.07 -59.34
CA ARG A 334 -39.26 89.29 -59.81
C ARG A 334 -39.43 89.47 -61.35
N ILE A 335 -39.56 88.40 -62.13
CA ILE A 335 -39.77 88.44 -63.54
C ILE A 335 -41.20 88.95 -63.80
N ASN A 336 -42.20 88.40 -63.06
CA ASN A 336 -43.58 88.81 -63.20
C ASN A 336 -43.83 90.31 -62.88
N ASP A 337 -43.17 90.80 -61.77
CA ASP A 337 -43.25 92.26 -61.40
C ASP A 337 -42.56 93.13 -62.47
N ARG A 338 -41.58 92.65 -63.23
CA ARG A 338 -40.99 93.41 -64.35
C ARG A 338 -41.83 93.45 -65.61
N MET A 339 -42.70 92.50 -65.77
CA MET A 339 -43.61 92.47 -66.92
C MET A 339 -44.90 93.25 -66.68
N LEU A 340 -45.24 93.70 -65.47
CA LEU A 340 -46.38 94.48 -65.08
C LEU A 340 -46.10 95.93 -64.85
N SER A 341 -44.85 96.38 -64.96
CA SER A 341 -44.40 97.78 -64.97
C SER A 341 -43.98 98.25 -66.37
#